data_84662dac68385f4f16cf29c696f385ca
#
_entry.id   84662dac68385f4f16cf29c696f385ca
#
_cell.length_a   1.000
_cell.length_b   1.000
_cell.length_c   1.000
_cell.angle_alpha   90.00
_cell.angle_beta   90.00
_cell.angle_gamma   90.00
#
_symmetry.space_group_name_H-M   'P 1'
#
loop_
_entity.id
_entity.type
_entity.pdbx_description
1 polymer ?
#
loop_
_entity_poly.entity_id
_entity_poly.type
_entity_poly.pdbx_seq_one_letter_code
_entity_poly.pdbx_strand_id
1 'polypeptide(L)'
;MVINRRQFISGSLSAGAWAVLPSFGGEERVLPPWRPGELDLHFIYTGLGENTFHIYPDGTTLLLDVGDFHWPEEKKRTPFLPSADRLGGEWVSRYLKRVWPKDAIDYLMVSHWHFDHTGDPELRSRTTADGRKVCGIASVGEDFRFGTFLDHQTPRAGLYTGKGDWKAMKFTLDFVRRCRDGYGLKHEAFKVGAKDQIRLLHDAGKCRGTFSVRNVCANAVLWDGKDGAEDLGAVSTKGQKTPYINQNTISSAIRVDYGRFSFFSGGDVSRTLKDAEGKEFNYEELVGRRCGRVTVAKTNHHACGDAMSQGFIDAVGAKVYVNNVWCPSQANADTTPRMVDAGGFVYHTYQPAFFRGYLKNRPWAKGVSKEFGHVVVRVAPGGETFKVFVLTAEDESMRILAEREYTSI
;
A
#
# COMPACT_ATOMS: atom_id res chain seq x y z
N MET A 1 4.03 50.57 -29.86
CA MET A 1 5.05 49.53 -30.10
C MET A 1 4.94 48.51 -28.97
N VAL A 2 4.20 47.44 -29.23
CA VAL A 2 3.84 46.42 -28.23
C VAL A 2 4.73 45.22 -28.47
N ILE A 3 5.54 44.85 -27.51
CA ILE A 3 6.36 43.66 -27.57
C ILE A 3 5.77 42.60 -26.65
N ASN A 4 5.29 41.54 -27.27
CA ASN A 4 4.66 40.37 -26.66
C ASN A 4 5.77 39.33 -26.38
N ARG A 5 6.03 39.01 -25.11
CA ARG A 5 6.93 37.90 -24.71
C ARG A 5 6.14 36.77 -24.13
N ARG A 6 5.80 35.81 -24.99
CA ARG A 6 5.51 34.43 -24.54
C ARG A 6 6.84 33.65 -24.55
N GLN A 7 7.39 33.40 -23.40
CA GLN A 7 8.46 32.41 -23.28
C GLN A 7 7.80 31.03 -23.07
N PHE A 8 7.97 30.19 -24.05
CA PHE A 8 7.75 28.74 -23.95
C PHE A 8 8.81 28.15 -23.01
N ILE A 9 8.39 27.59 -21.88
CA ILE A 9 9.22 26.67 -21.13
C ILE A 9 8.97 25.30 -21.71
N SER A 10 9.89 24.83 -22.58
CA SER A 10 9.96 23.44 -23.04
C SER A 10 10.57 22.62 -21.92
N GLY A 11 9.71 22.00 -21.10
CA GLY A 11 10.11 20.94 -20.17
C GLY A 11 10.51 19.70 -20.96
N SER A 12 11.78 19.37 -20.98
CA SER A 12 12.28 18.11 -21.53
C SER A 12 11.77 16.94 -20.71
N LEU A 13 10.80 16.21 -21.29
CA LEU A 13 10.41 14.86 -20.85
C LEU A 13 11.63 13.95 -21.08
N SER A 14 12.36 13.61 -20.03
CA SER A 14 13.34 12.53 -20.07
C SER A 14 12.59 11.21 -20.28
N ALA A 15 12.54 10.76 -21.52
CA ALA A 15 12.05 9.42 -21.88
C ALA A 15 13.04 8.41 -21.29
N GLY A 16 12.67 7.77 -20.18
CA GLY A 16 13.41 6.63 -19.66
C GLY A 16 13.41 5.51 -20.71
N ALA A 17 14.58 5.07 -21.11
CA ALA A 17 14.74 4.03 -22.10
C ALA A 17 14.16 2.71 -21.57
N TRP A 18 13.24 2.11 -22.33
CA TRP A 18 12.82 0.73 -22.16
C TRP A 18 13.93 -0.17 -22.70
N ALA A 19 14.69 -0.81 -21.84
CA ALA A 19 15.51 -1.94 -22.27
C ALA A 19 14.60 -3.18 -22.31
N VAL A 20 13.91 -3.38 -23.43
CA VAL A 20 13.39 -4.69 -23.78
C VAL A 20 14.61 -5.49 -24.24
N LEU A 21 15.16 -6.30 -23.35
CA LEU A 21 16.21 -7.24 -23.72
C LEU A 21 15.57 -8.36 -24.54
N PRO A 22 16.13 -8.70 -25.72
CA PRO A 22 15.69 -9.86 -26.46
C PRO A 22 16.02 -11.12 -25.65
N SER A 23 15.09 -12.06 -25.61
CA SER A 23 15.28 -13.38 -25.01
C SER A 23 16.26 -14.20 -25.86
N PHE A 24 17.55 -14.01 -25.66
CA PHE A 24 18.55 -15.00 -26.00
C PHE A 24 18.81 -15.80 -24.73
N GLY A 25 18.87 -17.14 -24.80
CA GLY A 25 19.02 -18.11 -23.73
C GLY A 25 19.96 -17.75 -22.58
N GLY A 26 19.63 -16.71 -21.83
CA GLY A 26 20.33 -16.21 -20.66
C GLY A 26 19.63 -16.75 -19.41
N GLU A 27 20.37 -16.97 -18.36
CA GLU A 27 19.87 -17.32 -17.03
C GLU A 27 18.69 -16.42 -16.66
N GLU A 28 17.59 -17.01 -16.18
CA GLU A 28 16.43 -16.26 -15.72
C GLU A 28 16.85 -15.29 -14.61
N ARG A 29 16.66 -14.00 -14.83
CA ARG A 29 17.02 -12.98 -13.84
C ARG A 29 16.01 -12.99 -12.70
N VAL A 30 16.51 -13.20 -11.47
CA VAL A 30 15.71 -13.13 -10.25
C VAL A 30 15.99 -11.85 -9.47
N LEU A 31 15.06 -11.47 -8.58
CA LEU A 31 15.27 -10.30 -7.73
C LEU A 31 16.52 -10.48 -6.87
N PRO A 32 17.52 -9.61 -6.97
CA PRO A 32 18.69 -9.65 -6.09
C PRO A 32 18.28 -9.46 -4.62
N PRO A 33 18.98 -10.09 -3.65
CA PRO A 33 18.75 -9.82 -2.23
C PRO A 33 18.89 -8.34 -1.90
N TRP A 34 18.07 -7.86 -0.94
CA TRP A 34 18.22 -6.54 -0.35
C TRP A 34 19.60 -6.37 0.30
N ARG A 35 20.15 -5.16 0.25
CA ARG A 35 21.44 -4.79 0.83
C ARG A 35 21.30 -3.61 1.79
N PRO A 36 22.11 -3.53 2.86
CA PRO A 36 22.11 -2.39 3.77
C PRO A 36 22.30 -1.06 3.04
N GLY A 37 21.44 -0.10 3.34
CA GLY A 37 21.35 1.20 2.67
C GLY A 37 20.29 1.27 1.57
N GLU A 38 19.82 0.14 1.03
CA GLU A 38 18.67 0.11 0.12
C GLU A 38 17.36 0.20 0.92
N LEU A 39 16.33 0.80 0.32
CA LEU A 39 14.96 0.73 0.83
C LEU A 39 14.12 -0.05 -0.16
N ASP A 40 13.49 -1.13 0.30
CA ASP A 40 12.57 -1.93 -0.52
C ASP A 40 11.12 -1.74 -0.08
N LEU A 41 10.24 -1.58 -1.06
CA LEU A 41 8.80 -1.61 -0.89
C LEU A 41 8.24 -2.72 -1.79
N HIS A 42 7.73 -3.79 -1.18
CA HIS A 42 7.18 -4.95 -1.87
C HIS A 42 5.66 -4.88 -1.84
N PHE A 43 5.02 -4.92 -3.00
CA PHE A 43 3.58 -5.04 -3.19
C PHE A 43 3.30 -6.45 -3.67
N ILE A 44 2.75 -7.29 -2.78
CA ILE A 44 2.71 -8.74 -2.97
C ILE A 44 1.34 -9.14 -3.48
N TYR A 45 1.28 -9.71 -4.68
CA TYR A 45 0.04 -10.21 -5.26
C TYR A 45 -0.26 -11.64 -4.81
N THR A 46 -1.45 -11.87 -4.30
CA THR A 46 -1.99 -13.20 -3.99
C THR A 46 -3.36 -13.43 -4.62
N GLY A 47 -4.02 -12.36 -5.08
CA GLY A 47 -5.42 -12.37 -5.52
C GLY A 47 -6.43 -12.36 -4.36
N LEU A 48 -5.98 -12.17 -3.12
CA LEU A 48 -6.78 -12.32 -1.90
C LEU A 48 -6.78 -11.08 -0.99
N GLY A 49 -6.40 -9.93 -1.51
CA GLY A 49 -6.35 -8.68 -0.76
C GLY A 49 -5.02 -7.95 -0.91
N GLU A 50 -4.84 -6.93 -0.08
CA GLU A 50 -3.65 -6.09 -0.06
C GLU A 50 -2.58 -6.65 0.87
N ASN A 51 -1.32 -6.65 0.39
CA ASN A 51 -0.18 -7.11 1.15
C ASN A 51 1.03 -6.26 0.77
N THR A 52 1.61 -5.55 1.73
CA THR A 52 2.77 -4.68 1.47
C THR A 52 3.85 -4.91 2.54
N PHE A 53 5.08 -5.10 2.10
CA PHE A 53 6.22 -5.32 2.99
C PHE A 53 7.34 -4.33 2.68
N HIS A 54 7.86 -3.65 3.70
CA HIS A 54 8.94 -2.69 3.59
C HIS A 54 10.20 -3.22 4.28
N ILE A 55 11.36 -3.01 3.67
CA ILE A 55 12.66 -3.19 4.30
C ILE A 55 13.36 -1.83 4.24
N TYR A 56 13.54 -1.20 5.39
CA TYR A 56 14.16 0.12 5.50
C TYR A 56 15.69 0.04 5.45
N PRO A 57 16.40 1.18 5.26
CA PRO A 57 17.82 1.17 4.94
C PRO A 57 18.76 0.50 5.95
N ASP A 58 18.34 0.35 7.22
CA ASP A 58 19.11 -0.35 8.25
C ASP A 58 18.66 -1.81 8.47
N GLY A 59 17.68 -2.27 7.68
CA GLY A 59 17.06 -3.58 7.83
C GLY A 59 15.87 -3.60 8.80
N THR A 60 15.40 -2.47 9.29
CA THR A 60 14.10 -2.38 9.98
C THR A 60 12.98 -2.71 9.01
N THR A 61 12.00 -3.49 9.46
CA THR A 61 10.93 -4.03 8.61
C THR A 61 9.55 -3.58 9.06
N LEU A 62 8.66 -3.35 8.08
CA LEU A 62 7.23 -3.11 8.29
C LEU A 62 6.42 -4.03 7.37
N LEU A 63 5.54 -4.83 7.94
CA LEU A 63 4.46 -5.51 7.22
C LEU A 63 3.19 -4.66 7.38
N LEU A 64 2.65 -4.19 6.27
CA LEU A 64 1.45 -3.35 6.22
C LEU A 64 0.36 -4.10 5.48
N ASP A 65 -0.70 -4.43 6.20
CA ASP A 65 -1.84 -5.22 5.77
C ASP A 65 -1.47 -6.63 5.28
N VAL A 66 -2.32 -7.59 5.54
CA VAL A 66 -2.28 -8.93 4.95
C VAL A 66 -3.71 -9.40 4.74
N GLY A 67 -4.20 -9.21 3.53
CA GLY A 67 -5.54 -9.64 3.13
C GLY A 67 -5.64 -11.15 2.92
N ASP A 68 -6.82 -11.69 3.18
CA ASP A 68 -7.17 -13.07 2.85
C ASP A 68 -8.68 -13.14 2.66
N PHE A 69 -9.14 -12.49 1.61
CA PHE A 69 -10.54 -12.35 1.27
C PHE A 69 -10.76 -12.47 -0.24
N HIS A 70 -11.90 -13.00 -0.63
CA HIS A 70 -12.40 -12.94 -2.00
C HIS A 70 -13.92 -12.82 -2.02
N TRP A 71 -14.45 -12.22 -3.06
CA TRP A 71 -15.89 -12.22 -3.26
C TRP A 71 -16.42 -13.64 -3.50
N PRO A 72 -17.60 -13.99 -2.98
CA PRO A 72 -18.23 -15.29 -3.29
C PRO A 72 -18.45 -15.50 -4.78
N GLU A 73 -18.77 -14.44 -5.52
CA GLU A 73 -19.02 -14.50 -6.96
C GLU A 73 -17.70 -14.58 -7.74
N GLU A 74 -17.52 -15.65 -8.51
CA GLU A 74 -16.32 -15.93 -9.29
C GLU A 74 -15.92 -14.77 -10.23
N LYS A 75 -16.88 -14.15 -10.90
CA LYS A 75 -16.65 -12.98 -11.79
C LYS A 75 -16.04 -11.77 -11.09
N LYS A 76 -16.10 -11.71 -9.77
CA LYS A 76 -15.49 -10.67 -8.94
C LYS A 76 -14.12 -11.08 -8.37
N ARG A 77 -13.54 -12.20 -8.82
CA ARG A 77 -12.25 -12.70 -8.36
C ARG A 77 -11.18 -12.46 -9.41
N THR A 78 -9.98 -12.22 -8.96
CA THR A 78 -8.76 -12.40 -9.75
C THR A 78 -8.16 -13.77 -9.46
N PRO A 79 -7.27 -14.32 -10.30
CA PRO A 79 -6.61 -15.59 -10.00
C PRO A 79 -5.88 -15.57 -8.67
N PHE A 80 -6.00 -16.63 -7.90
CA PHE A 80 -5.20 -16.86 -6.70
C PHE A 80 -3.85 -17.41 -7.14
N LEU A 81 -2.77 -16.68 -6.89
CA LEU A 81 -1.44 -17.04 -7.32
C LEU A 81 -0.48 -17.13 -6.14
N PRO A 82 0.47 -18.09 -6.21
CA PRO A 82 0.74 -19.08 -7.27
C PRO A 82 -0.37 -20.11 -7.48
N SER A 83 -1.19 -20.40 -6.47
CA SER A 83 -2.32 -21.36 -6.55
C SER A 83 -3.38 -21.09 -5.47
N ALA A 84 -4.50 -21.82 -5.53
CA ALA A 84 -5.61 -21.71 -4.58
C ALA A 84 -5.48 -22.64 -3.35
N ASP A 85 -4.41 -23.42 -3.25
CA ASP A 85 -4.22 -24.45 -2.22
C ASP A 85 -3.77 -23.90 -0.86
N ARG A 86 -3.39 -22.62 -0.80
CA ARG A 86 -2.94 -21.92 0.41
C ARG A 86 -3.74 -20.66 0.67
N LEU A 87 -3.75 -20.24 1.93
CA LEU A 87 -4.28 -18.95 2.35
C LEU A 87 -3.41 -17.80 1.80
N GLY A 88 -4.01 -16.61 1.64
CA GLY A 88 -3.27 -15.41 1.24
C GLY A 88 -2.08 -15.11 2.15
N GLY A 89 -2.30 -15.14 3.46
CA GLY A 89 -1.23 -14.94 4.44
C GLY A 89 -0.14 -16.02 4.41
N GLU A 90 -0.46 -17.28 4.03
CA GLU A 90 0.56 -18.32 3.85
C GLU A 90 1.43 -18.04 2.61
N TRP A 91 0.84 -17.54 1.50
CA TRP A 91 1.61 -17.10 0.33
C TRP A 91 2.48 -15.89 0.65
N VAL A 92 1.96 -14.92 1.40
CA VAL A 92 2.75 -13.77 1.89
C VAL A 92 3.92 -14.27 2.73
N SER A 93 3.70 -15.16 3.70
CA SER A 93 4.75 -15.72 4.55
C SER A 93 5.87 -16.39 3.72
N ARG A 94 5.51 -17.18 2.71
CA ARG A 94 6.47 -17.83 1.80
C ARG A 94 7.25 -16.82 0.96
N TYR A 95 6.60 -15.76 0.48
CA TYR A 95 7.26 -14.64 -0.20
C TYR A 95 8.27 -13.95 0.71
N LEU A 96 7.86 -13.62 1.94
CA LEU A 96 8.72 -12.96 2.92
C LEU A 96 9.99 -13.77 3.22
N LYS A 97 9.89 -15.10 3.38
CA LYS A 97 11.03 -15.99 3.60
C LYS A 97 12.07 -15.96 2.46
N ARG A 98 11.70 -15.52 1.26
CA ARG A 98 12.60 -15.39 0.11
C ARG A 98 13.34 -14.06 0.08
N VAL A 99 12.68 -12.99 0.54
CA VAL A 99 13.25 -11.63 0.51
C VAL A 99 13.83 -11.19 1.84
N TRP A 100 13.46 -11.87 2.93
CA TRP A 100 13.88 -11.54 4.29
C TRP A 100 14.33 -12.80 5.06
N PRO A 101 15.62 -12.92 5.41
CA PRO A 101 16.17 -14.17 5.96
C PRO A 101 15.93 -14.36 7.47
N LYS A 102 15.26 -13.40 8.15
CA LYS A 102 14.97 -13.48 9.58
C LYS A 102 13.53 -13.92 9.80
N ASP A 103 13.23 -14.46 10.96
CA ASP A 103 11.89 -14.89 11.41
C ASP A 103 11.17 -13.80 12.25
N ALA A 104 11.69 -12.57 12.22
CA ALA A 104 11.14 -11.43 12.93
C ALA A 104 10.87 -10.26 11.98
N ILE A 105 9.75 -9.57 12.22
CA ILE A 105 9.31 -8.35 11.57
C ILE A 105 9.14 -7.29 12.67
N ASP A 106 9.77 -6.13 12.50
CA ASP A 106 9.83 -5.12 13.56
C ASP A 106 8.47 -4.45 13.78
N TYR A 107 7.76 -4.12 12.71
CA TYR A 107 6.45 -3.48 12.76
C TYR A 107 5.43 -4.27 11.95
N LEU A 108 4.26 -4.46 12.55
CA LEU A 108 3.04 -4.90 11.89
C LEU A 108 2.04 -3.75 11.95
N MET A 109 1.47 -3.33 10.83
CA MET A 109 0.49 -2.26 10.79
C MET A 109 -0.75 -2.72 10.02
N VAL A 110 -1.91 -2.34 10.53
CA VAL A 110 -3.20 -2.46 9.82
C VAL A 110 -3.67 -1.06 9.47
N SER A 111 -3.94 -0.84 8.18
CA SER A 111 -4.45 0.44 7.71
C SER A 111 -5.89 0.67 8.17
N HIS A 112 -6.75 -0.36 8.09
CA HIS A 112 -8.15 -0.36 8.52
C HIS A 112 -8.71 -1.80 8.62
N TRP A 113 -9.96 -1.95 9.08
CA TRP A 113 -10.53 -3.23 9.47
C TRP A 113 -11.39 -3.88 8.37
N HIS A 114 -10.92 -3.95 7.13
CA HIS A 114 -11.56 -4.78 6.11
C HIS A 114 -10.85 -6.13 5.93
N PHE A 115 -11.57 -7.12 5.46
CA PHE A 115 -11.07 -8.48 5.30
C PHE A 115 -9.96 -8.60 4.25
N ASP A 116 -9.99 -7.77 3.23
CA ASP A 116 -8.94 -7.68 2.21
C ASP A 116 -7.65 -6.98 2.71
N HIS A 117 -7.65 -6.53 3.97
CA HIS A 117 -6.47 -5.98 4.68
C HIS A 117 -6.07 -6.81 5.90
N THR A 118 -6.95 -7.70 6.41
CA THR A 118 -6.70 -8.44 7.65
C THR A 118 -6.97 -9.94 7.56
N GLY A 119 -7.80 -10.37 6.59
CA GLY A 119 -8.29 -11.74 6.44
C GLY A 119 -9.69 -11.96 6.99
N ASP A 120 -10.44 -12.88 6.36
CA ASP A 120 -11.78 -13.33 6.79
C ASP A 120 -11.75 -14.76 7.34
N PRO A 121 -11.79 -14.94 8.68
CA PRO A 121 -11.72 -16.26 9.29
C PRO A 121 -12.95 -17.14 9.06
N GLU A 122 -14.05 -16.59 8.57
CA GLU A 122 -15.28 -17.35 8.27
C GLU A 122 -15.28 -17.83 6.81
N LEU A 123 -14.79 -17.00 5.90
CA LEU A 123 -14.76 -17.32 4.48
C LEU A 123 -13.56 -18.21 4.12
N ARG A 124 -12.39 -17.90 4.67
CA ARG A 124 -11.14 -18.55 4.30
C ARG A 124 -10.20 -18.62 5.50
N SER A 125 -10.10 -19.80 6.09
CA SER A 125 -9.19 -20.01 7.23
C SER A 125 -8.74 -21.47 7.30
N ARG A 126 -7.61 -21.69 7.96
CA ARG A 126 -7.11 -23.02 8.35
C ARG A 126 -7.18 -23.13 9.87
N THR A 127 -7.47 -24.33 10.35
CA THR A 127 -7.35 -24.66 11.77
C THR A 127 -5.97 -25.26 12.03
N THR A 128 -5.23 -24.68 12.97
CA THR A 128 -3.93 -25.19 13.44
C THR A 128 -4.10 -26.46 14.28
N ALA A 129 -3.00 -27.17 14.54
CA ALA A 129 -3.04 -28.40 15.34
C ALA A 129 -3.57 -28.18 16.78
N ASP A 130 -3.40 -26.98 17.34
CA ASP A 130 -3.94 -26.57 18.66
C ASP A 130 -5.35 -25.97 18.59
N GLY A 131 -6.04 -26.10 17.46
CA GLY A 131 -7.44 -25.74 17.28
C GLY A 131 -7.70 -24.25 16.99
N ARG A 132 -6.66 -23.44 16.77
CA ARG A 132 -6.81 -22.01 16.41
C ARG A 132 -7.12 -21.84 14.94
N LYS A 133 -7.99 -20.90 14.61
CA LYS A 133 -8.15 -20.43 13.22
C LYS A 133 -7.03 -19.44 12.87
N VAL A 134 -6.51 -19.54 11.63
CA VAL A 134 -5.55 -18.60 11.05
C VAL A 134 -5.98 -18.23 9.64
N CYS A 135 -5.85 -16.95 9.31
CA CYS A 135 -5.97 -16.36 7.97
C CYS A 135 -5.26 -15.00 7.97
N GLY A 136 -4.98 -14.44 6.82
CA GLY A 136 -4.36 -13.14 6.69
C GLY A 136 -3.13 -12.97 7.59
N ILE A 137 -3.13 -11.92 8.40
CA ILE A 137 -2.05 -11.60 9.35
C ILE A 137 -1.71 -12.77 10.28
N ALA A 138 -2.72 -13.49 10.80
CA ALA A 138 -2.49 -14.59 11.72
C ALA A 138 -1.76 -15.77 11.05
N SER A 139 -1.91 -15.97 9.74
CA SER A 139 -1.15 -16.98 8.99
C SER A 139 0.34 -16.62 8.90
N VAL A 140 0.66 -15.33 8.70
CA VAL A 140 2.06 -14.86 8.72
C VAL A 140 2.67 -15.05 10.11
N GLY A 141 1.87 -14.85 11.16
CA GLY A 141 2.29 -15.04 12.55
C GLY A 141 2.62 -16.48 12.95
N GLU A 142 2.33 -17.49 12.11
CA GLU A 142 2.81 -18.86 12.32
C GLU A 142 4.30 -19.01 11.99
N ASP A 143 4.84 -18.13 11.14
CA ASP A 143 6.23 -18.17 10.66
C ASP A 143 7.09 -16.99 11.17
N PHE A 144 6.47 -15.87 11.55
CA PHE A 144 7.17 -14.64 11.94
C PHE A 144 6.69 -14.12 13.30
N ARG A 145 7.63 -13.57 14.06
CA ARG A 145 7.33 -12.79 15.27
C ARG A 145 7.28 -11.31 14.93
N PHE A 146 6.36 -10.57 15.53
CA PHE A 146 6.21 -9.14 15.34
C PHE A 146 6.68 -8.36 16.58
N GLY A 147 7.42 -7.27 16.36
CA GLY A 147 7.90 -6.41 17.45
C GLY A 147 6.82 -5.47 17.99
N THR A 148 6.27 -4.62 17.11
CA THR A 148 5.22 -3.64 17.45
C THR A 148 4.07 -3.73 16.47
N PHE A 149 2.85 -3.85 16.98
CA PHE A 149 1.61 -3.75 16.20
C PHE A 149 1.04 -2.34 16.30
N LEU A 150 0.68 -1.78 15.15
CA LEU A 150 0.08 -0.45 15.02
C LEU A 150 -1.29 -0.57 14.35
N ASP A 151 -2.30 0.05 14.95
CA ASP A 151 -3.62 0.22 14.35
C ASP A 151 -4.18 1.62 14.64
N HIS A 152 -5.20 2.01 13.90
CA HIS A 152 -5.83 3.32 14.07
C HIS A 152 -6.73 3.40 15.31
N GLN A 153 -6.75 2.37 16.16
CA GLN A 153 -7.63 2.24 17.34
C GLN A 153 -9.10 2.58 17.01
N THR A 154 -9.79 1.58 16.54
CA THR A 154 -11.20 1.72 16.27
C THR A 154 -12.05 1.48 17.50
N PRO A 155 -13.21 2.00 17.45
CA PRO A 155 -13.64 3.22 16.81
C PRO A 155 -13.51 4.37 17.80
N ARG A 156 -13.39 5.60 17.32
CA ARG A 156 -13.75 6.71 18.22
C ARG A 156 -15.04 6.35 18.95
N ALA A 157 -15.06 6.47 20.27
CA ALA A 157 -16.19 6.08 21.10
C ALA A 157 -17.50 6.59 20.47
N GLY A 158 -18.43 5.67 20.21
CA GLY A 158 -19.73 5.97 19.62
C GLY A 158 -19.85 5.84 18.11
N LEU A 159 -18.77 5.47 17.39
CA LEU A 159 -18.83 5.21 15.96
C LEU A 159 -19.06 3.73 15.69
N TYR A 160 -20.06 3.42 14.89
CA TYR A 160 -20.42 2.05 14.53
C TYR A 160 -19.53 1.55 13.39
N THR A 161 -18.87 0.42 13.59
CA THR A 161 -18.24 -0.36 12.53
C THR A 161 -19.23 -1.38 11.98
N GLY A 162 -19.15 -1.71 10.69
CA GLY A 162 -19.94 -2.77 10.09
C GLY A 162 -19.70 -4.13 10.78
N LYS A 163 -20.65 -5.06 10.66
CA LYS A 163 -20.50 -6.39 11.27
C LYS A 163 -19.25 -7.12 10.76
N GLY A 164 -18.90 -6.95 9.47
CA GLY A 164 -17.68 -7.52 8.88
C GLY A 164 -16.42 -6.93 9.49
N ASP A 165 -16.35 -5.59 9.55
CA ASP A 165 -15.23 -4.86 10.11
C ASP A 165 -14.98 -5.23 11.57
N TRP A 166 -16.07 -5.35 12.35
CA TRP A 166 -16.01 -5.80 13.74
C TRP A 166 -15.42 -7.21 13.88
N LYS A 167 -15.78 -8.14 12.99
CA LYS A 167 -15.24 -9.50 12.98
C LYS A 167 -13.75 -9.49 12.61
N ALA A 168 -13.38 -8.76 11.59
CA ALA A 168 -11.97 -8.58 11.17
C ALA A 168 -11.12 -8.02 12.30
N MET A 169 -11.58 -6.93 12.93
CA MET A 169 -10.94 -6.30 14.06
C MET A 169 -10.77 -7.27 15.23
N LYS A 170 -11.88 -7.89 15.66
CA LYS A 170 -11.87 -8.83 16.80
C LYS A 170 -10.88 -9.97 16.57
N PHE A 171 -10.95 -10.60 15.40
CA PHE A 171 -10.07 -11.71 15.04
C PHE A 171 -8.59 -11.29 15.07
N THR A 172 -8.26 -10.16 14.47
CA THR A 172 -6.88 -9.64 14.45
C THR A 172 -6.40 -9.25 15.85
N LEU A 173 -7.23 -8.56 16.64
CA LEU A 173 -6.86 -8.18 18.01
C LEU A 173 -6.74 -9.39 18.95
N ASP A 174 -7.53 -10.45 18.73
CA ASP A 174 -7.35 -11.72 19.47
C ASP A 174 -6.01 -12.38 19.12
N PHE A 175 -5.56 -12.30 17.87
CA PHE A 175 -4.23 -12.73 17.47
C PHE A 175 -3.15 -11.86 18.13
N VAL A 176 -3.25 -10.54 18.05
CA VAL A 176 -2.30 -9.59 18.66
C VAL A 176 -2.18 -9.81 20.18
N ARG A 177 -3.30 -10.03 20.87
CA ARG A 177 -3.30 -10.32 22.30
C ARG A 177 -2.51 -11.59 22.61
N ARG A 178 -2.71 -12.68 21.84
CA ARG A 178 -1.93 -13.92 22.03
C ARG A 178 -0.44 -13.69 21.79
N CYS A 179 -0.06 -12.92 20.78
CA CYS A 179 1.34 -12.57 20.53
C CYS A 179 1.94 -11.74 21.66
N ARG A 180 1.18 -10.78 22.19
CA ARG A 180 1.60 -9.99 23.36
C ARG A 180 1.84 -10.88 24.58
N ASP A 181 0.88 -11.75 24.88
CA ASP A 181 0.94 -12.62 26.06
C ASP A 181 1.98 -13.74 25.89
N GLY A 182 2.26 -14.19 24.66
CA GLY A 182 3.19 -15.27 24.36
C GLY A 182 4.66 -14.85 24.23
N TYR A 183 4.94 -13.66 23.69
CA TYR A 183 6.33 -13.23 23.46
C TYR A 183 6.57 -11.70 23.55
N GLY A 184 5.60 -10.95 24.08
CA GLY A 184 5.79 -9.54 24.40
C GLY A 184 5.64 -8.57 23.23
N LEU A 185 4.87 -8.91 22.16
CA LEU A 185 4.51 -7.97 21.12
C LEU A 185 3.94 -6.68 21.73
N LYS A 186 4.42 -5.52 21.31
CA LYS A 186 3.88 -4.23 21.71
C LYS A 186 2.68 -3.86 20.87
N HIS A 187 1.62 -3.36 21.48
CA HIS A 187 0.46 -2.83 20.78
C HIS A 187 0.36 -1.34 21.04
N GLU A 188 0.43 -0.54 20.02
CA GLU A 188 0.37 0.92 20.10
C GLU A 188 -0.69 1.48 19.17
N ALA A 189 -1.37 2.56 19.62
CA ALA A 189 -2.20 3.37 18.77
C ALA A 189 -1.37 4.09 17.71
N PHE A 190 -1.84 4.13 16.47
CA PHE A 190 -1.26 4.95 15.43
C PHE A 190 -1.37 6.44 15.80
N LYS A 191 -0.25 7.13 15.94
CA LYS A 191 -0.17 8.52 16.38
C LYS A 191 -0.03 9.44 15.17
N VAL A 192 -1.12 10.05 14.74
CA VAL A 192 -1.09 11.00 13.62
C VAL A 192 -0.16 12.18 13.93
N GLY A 193 0.62 12.61 12.94
CA GLY A 193 1.62 13.65 13.07
C GLY A 193 2.98 13.19 13.58
N ALA A 194 3.09 12.00 14.20
CA ALA A 194 4.37 11.46 14.65
C ALA A 194 5.29 11.12 13.45
N LYS A 195 6.60 11.30 13.64
CA LYS A 195 7.65 10.86 12.70
C LYS A 195 8.70 9.95 13.34
N ASP A 196 8.45 9.52 14.54
CA ASP A 196 9.34 8.72 15.37
C ASP A 196 8.69 7.42 15.89
N GLN A 197 7.41 7.20 15.59
CA GLN A 197 6.70 5.98 15.97
C GLN A 197 7.18 4.79 15.14
N ILE A 198 7.30 4.96 13.81
CA ILE A 198 7.96 4.00 12.92
C ILE A 198 9.33 4.57 12.60
N ARG A 199 10.39 3.95 13.13
CA ARG A 199 11.76 4.45 13.04
C ARG A 199 12.74 3.31 12.78
N LEU A 200 13.95 3.65 12.36
CA LEU A 200 15.05 2.69 12.23
C LEU A 200 15.43 2.13 13.59
N LEU A 201 15.56 0.80 13.71
CA LEU A 201 15.77 0.08 14.97
C LEU A 201 17.14 -0.61 15.06
N HIS A 202 17.83 -0.83 13.90
CA HIS A 202 19.05 -1.65 13.87
C HIS A 202 20.31 -0.81 13.71
N ASP A 203 20.34 0.19 12.83
CA ASP A 203 21.48 1.09 12.63
C ASP A 203 21.04 2.49 12.20
N ALA A 204 20.29 3.15 13.06
CA ALA A 204 19.76 4.50 12.79
C ALA A 204 20.86 5.54 12.51
N GLY A 205 22.10 5.27 12.92
CA GLY A 205 23.23 6.19 12.75
C GLY A 205 23.58 6.47 11.30
N LYS A 206 23.53 5.46 10.42
CA LYS A 206 23.89 5.56 8.99
C LYS A 206 22.94 6.42 8.17
N CYS A 207 21.66 6.49 8.58
CA CYS A 207 20.61 7.23 7.85
C CYS A 207 20.02 8.38 8.67
N ARG A 208 20.75 8.81 9.72
CA ARG A 208 20.28 9.90 10.59
C ARG A 208 20.07 11.18 9.77
N GLY A 209 18.84 11.73 9.82
CA GLY A 209 18.45 12.94 9.13
C GLY A 209 18.07 12.76 7.64
N THR A 210 18.25 11.55 7.07
CA THR A 210 17.88 11.26 5.69
C THR A 210 16.70 10.32 5.55
N PHE A 211 16.32 9.61 6.62
CA PHE A 211 15.17 8.70 6.66
C PHE A 211 14.17 9.09 7.73
N SER A 212 12.89 9.07 7.38
CA SER A 212 11.79 9.21 8.36
C SER A 212 10.50 8.57 7.84
N VAL A 213 9.63 8.19 8.78
CA VAL A 213 8.24 7.79 8.48
C VAL A 213 7.30 8.73 9.23
N ARG A 214 6.49 9.46 8.48
CA ARG A 214 5.46 10.37 9.01
C ARG A 214 4.10 9.69 8.97
N ASN A 215 3.41 9.68 10.10
CA ASN A 215 2.01 9.27 10.22
C ASN A 215 1.12 10.41 9.72
N VAL A 216 0.47 10.24 8.57
CA VAL A 216 -0.23 11.32 7.85
C VAL A 216 -1.66 11.50 8.33
N CYS A 217 -2.43 10.43 8.41
CA CYS A 217 -3.81 10.48 8.89
C CYS A 217 -4.28 9.14 9.46
N ALA A 218 -5.31 9.18 10.27
CA ALA A 218 -6.14 8.06 10.72
C ALA A 218 -7.40 8.59 11.42
N ASN A 219 -8.54 7.90 11.33
CA ASN A 219 -9.77 8.25 12.05
C ASN A 219 -10.24 9.70 11.86
N ALA A 220 -10.10 10.28 10.68
CA ALA A 220 -10.38 11.68 10.38
C ALA A 220 -9.53 12.69 11.18
N VAL A 221 -8.45 12.24 11.80
CA VAL A 221 -7.37 13.08 12.30
C VAL A 221 -6.32 13.18 11.21
N LEU A 222 -5.82 14.38 10.94
CA LEU A 222 -4.90 14.67 9.85
C LEU A 222 -3.67 15.38 10.39
N TRP A 223 -2.48 15.01 9.94
CA TRP A 223 -1.25 15.74 10.20
C TRP A 223 -1.40 17.21 9.76
N ASP A 224 -1.02 18.16 10.61
CA ASP A 224 -1.18 19.61 10.38
C ASP A 224 -0.15 20.20 9.40
N GLY A 225 0.77 19.36 8.90
CA GLY A 225 1.88 19.80 8.04
C GLY A 225 3.13 20.26 8.81
N LYS A 226 3.09 20.21 10.15
CA LYS A 226 4.18 20.59 11.06
C LYS A 226 4.49 19.44 12.04
N ASP A 227 4.35 19.67 13.32
CA ASP A 227 4.65 18.68 14.36
C ASP A 227 3.40 18.22 15.14
N GLY A 228 2.21 18.58 14.69
CA GLY A 228 0.94 18.26 15.31
C GLY A 228 -0.03 17.51 14.42
N ALA A 229 -1.26 17.40 14.89
CA ALA A 229 -2.38 16.82 14.18
C ALA A 229 -3.65 17.62 14.40
N GLU A 230 -4.47 17.73 13.37
CA GLU A 230 -5.76 18.38 13.35
C GLU A 230 -6.85 17.31 13.39
N ASP A 231 -7.68 17.35 14.42
CA ASP A 231 -8.89 16.56 14.47
C ASP A 231 -9.98 17.30 13.68
N LEU A 232 -10.35 16.74 12.53
CA LEU A 232 -11.36 17.35 11.67
C LEU A 232 -12.77 17.29 12.28
N GLY A 233 -12.96 16.59 13.41
CA GLY A 233 -14.28 16.42 14.05
C GLY A 233 -15.31 15.72 13.15
N ALA A 234 -14.89 15.40 11.96
CA ALA A 234 -15.65 15.23 10.74
C ALA A 234 -16.15 13.82 10.56
N VAL A 235 -16.70 13.21 11.59
CA VAL A 235 -17.31 11.89 11.41
C VAL A 235 -18.76 12.01 11.78
N SER A 236 -19.52 12.72 10.93
CA SER A 236 -20.97 12.85 11.10
C SER A 236 -21.68 11.65 10.50
N THR A 237 -22.50 11.04 11.30
CA THR A 237 -23.48 10.02 10.87
C THR A 237 -24.88 10.63 10.67
N LYS A 238 -24.95 11.98 10.67
CA LYS A 238 -26.21 12.71 10.51
C LYS A 238 -26.91 12.32 9.20
N GLY A 239 -28.17 11.96 9.29
CA GLY A 239 -28.98 11.51 8.15
C GLY A 239 -28.83 10.03 7.79
N GLN A 240 -27.98 9.26 8.47
CA GLN A 240 -27.91 7.80 8.31
C GLN A 240 -28.95 7.12 9.24
N LYS A 241 -29.67 6.12 8.69
CA LYS A 241 -30.58 5.28 9.49
C LYS A 241 -29.84 4.45 10.54
N THR A 242 -28.62 4.02 10.21
CA THR A 242 -27.69 3.36 11.13
C THR A 242 -26.38 4.14 11.08
N PRO A 243 -25.89 4.66 12.21
CA PRO A 243 -24.62 5.36 12.25
C PRO A 243 -23.49 4.42 11.81
N TYR A 244 -22.90 4.70 10.66
CA TYR A 244 -21.82 3.89 10.10
C TYR A 244 -20.76 4.79 9.47
N ILE A 245 -19.52 4.52 9.78
CA ILE A 245 -18.38 5.15 9.11
C ILE A 245 -17.69 4.09 8.27
N ASN A 246 -17.47 4.42 7.01
CA ASN A 246 -16.72 3.57 6.11
C ASN A 246 -15.27 3.50 6.60
N GLN A 247 -14.82 2.30 6.93
CA GLN A 247 -13.46 2.03 7.39
C GLN A 247 -12.40 2.47 6.37
N ASN A 248 -12.68 2.36 5.07
CA ASN A 248 -11.80 2.84 4.01
C ASN A 248 -11.41 4.31 4.24
N THR A 249 -12.42 5.17 4.37
CA THR A 249 -12.17 6.61 4.46
C THR A 249 -11.32 6.98 5.67
N ILE A 250 -11.41 6.26 6.78
CA ILE A 250 -10.67 6.54 8.01
C ILE A 250 -9.37 5.75 8.14
N SER A 251 -8.88 5.15 7.06
CA SER A 251 -7.60 4.41 7.00
C SER A 251 -6.43 5.21 7.55
N SER A 252 -5.47 4.49 8.11
CA SER A 252 -4.17 5.04 8.50
C SER A 252 -3.27 5.23 7.27
N ALA A 253 -2.69 6.41 7.13
CA ALA A 253 -1.77 6.72 6.05
C ALA A 253 -0.37 7.07 6.57
N ILE A 254 0.66 6.62 5.85
CA ILE A 254 2.05 6.94 6.14
C ILE A 254 2.73 7.59 4.93
N ARG A 255 3.71 8.46 5.22
CA ARG A 255 4.70 8.96 4.27
C ARG A 255 6.09 8.50 4.71
N VAL A 256 6.84 7.87 3.81
CA VAL A 256 8.23 7.48 4.02
C VAL A 256 9.11 8.42 3.21
N ASP A 257 10.11 9.03 3.84
CA ASP A 257 11.11 9.84 3.18
C ASP A 257 12.49 9.19 3.34
N TYR A 258 13.27 9.14 2.25
CA TYR A 258 14.66 8.67 2.24
C TYR A 258 15.49 9.48 1.24
N GLY A 259 16.30 10.41 1.73
CA GLY A 259 16.98 11.38 0.89
C GLY A 259 15.99 12.17 0.03
N ARG A 260 16.12 12.10 -1.28
CA ARG A 260 15.16 12.69 -2.24
C ARG A 260 13.96 11.81 -2.53
N PHE A 261 14.03 10.53 -2.21
CA PHE A 261 12.91 9.60 -2.41
C PHE A 261 11.83 9.82 -1.37
N SER A 262 10.58 9.76 -1.79
CA SER A 262 9.43 9.78 -0.90
C SER A 262 8.33 8.83 -1.40
N PHE A 263 7.66 8.19 -0.45
CA PHE A 263 6.59 7.22 -0.71
C PHE A 263 5.36 7.54 0.14
N PHE A 264 4.18 7.37 -0.43
CA PHE A 264 2.90 7.47 0.27
C PHE A 264 2.13 6.16 0.20
N SER A 265 1.58 5.72 1.33
CA SER A 265 0.59 4.66 1.44
C SER A 265 -0.56 5.10 2.32
N GLY A 266 -1.76 5.13 1.77
CA GLY A 266 -2.97 5.60 2.44
C GLY A 266 -3.98 4.50 2.78
N GLY A 267 -3.61 3.21 2.69
CA GLY A 267 -4.61 2.16 2.76
C GLY A 267 -5.71 2.42 1.74
N ASP A 268 -6.94 2.47 2.20
CA ASP A 268 -8.12 2.69 1.36
C ASP A 268 -8.77 4.07 1.58
N VAL A 269 -7.97 5.07 1.96
CA VAL A 269 -8.46 6.46 2.06
C VAL A 269 -9.31 6.78 0.83
N SER A 270 -10.55 7.16 1.04
CA SER A 270 -11.51 7.47 -0.02
C SER A 270 -11.98 8.93 0.07
N ARG A 271 -12.64 9.40 -1.01
CA ARG A 271 -12.91 10.82 -1.21
C ARG A 271 -13.81 11.45 -0.17
N THR A 272 -14.85 10.75 0.27
CA THR A 272 -15.97 11.43 0.92
C THR A 272 -15.95 11.24 2.44
N LEU A 273 -15.82 12.34 3.17
CA LEU A 273 -16.21 12.49 4.57
C LEU A 273 -17.29 13.55 4.72
N LYS A 274 -18.00 13.53 5.86
CA LYS A 274 -18.98 14.54 6.25
C LYS A 274 -18.48 15.29 7.48
N ASP A 275 -18.61 16.61 7.45
CA ASP A 275 -18.37 17.45 8.62
C ASP A 275 -19.47 17.28 9.69
N ALA A 276 -19.36 18.01 10.80
CA ALA A 276 -20.32 17.94 11.91
C ALA A 276 -21.75 18.31 11.50
N GLU A 277 -21.90 19.17 10.49
CA GLU A 277 -23.16 19.59 9.91
C GLU A 277 -23.74 18.57 8.91
N GLY A 278 -22.95 17.58 8.53
CA GLY A 278 -23.30 16.53 7.56
C GLY A 278 -23.00 16.91 6.10
N LYS A 279 -22.26 17.98 5.85
CA LYS A 279 -21.84 18.39 4.51
C LYS A 279 -20.65 17.56 4.07
N GLU A 280 -20.72 17.03 2.84
CA GLU A 280 -19.63 16.24 2.24
C GLU A 280 -18.47 17.11 1.79
N PHE A 281 -17.24 16.59 2.00
CA PHE A 281 -16.01 17.18 1.49
C PHE A 281 -15.03 16.10 1.00
N ASN A 282 -14.05 16.50 0.17
CA ASN A 282 -13.05 15.59 -0.36
C ASN A 282 -11.90 15.41 0.65
N TYR A 283 -12.02 14.39 1.51
CA TYR A 283 -11.01 14.05 2.51
C TYR A 283 -9.70 13.58 1.87
N GLU A 284 -9.77 12.75 0.84
CA GLU A 284 -8.59 12.23 0.13
C GLU A 284 -7.71 13.38 -0.40
N GLU A 285 -8.32 14.42 -0.97
CA GLU A 285 -7.60 15.60 -1.44
C GLU A 285 -6.89 16.33 -0.28
N LEU A 286 -7.54 16.47 0.89
CA LEU A 286 -6.91 17.06 2.07
C LEU A 286 -5.70 16.24 2.52
N VAL A 287 -5.83 14.90 2.56
CA VAL A 287 -4.71 13.99 2.88
C VAL A 287 -3.57 14.21 1.89
N GLY A 288 -3.85 14.26 0.59
CA GLY A 288 -2.85 14.52 -0.45
C GLY A 288 -2.14 15.86 -0.27
N ARG A 289 -2.89 16.93 0.02
CA ARG A 289 -2.34 18.27 0.25
C ARG A 289 -1.43 18.33 1.50
N ARG A 290 -1.79 17.62 2.57
CA ARG A 290 -0.95 17.54 3.79
C ARG A 290 0.27 16.66 3.56
N CYS A 291 0.12 15.54 2.86
CA CYS A 291 1.24 14.70 2.49
C CYS A 291 2.24 15.44 1.59
N GLY A 292 1.75 16.25 0.64
CA GLY A 292 2.56 16.93 -0.37
C GLY A 292 3.13 15.97 -1.42
N ARG A 293 3.99 16.47 -2.28
CA ARG A 293 4.57 15.70 -3.40
C ARG A 293 5.36 14.48 -2.92
N VAL A 294 5.22 13.38 -3.66
CA VAL A 294 5.96 12.14 -3.40
C VAL A 294 6.50 11.54 -4.70
N THR A 295 7.56 10.77 -4.60
CA THR A 295 8.16 10.06 -5.74
C THR A 295 7.30 8.88 -6.19
N VAL A 296 6.83 8.09 -5.22
CA VAL A 296 5.98 6.91 -5.44
C VAL A 296 4.75 6.99 -4.55
N ALA A 297 3.59 6.63 -5.05
CA ALA A 297 2.38 6.48 -4.27
C ALA A 297 1.75 5.09 -4.48
N LYS A 298 1.38 4.42 -3.39
CA LYS A 298 0.38 3.36 -3.48
C LYS A 298 -0.97 4.04 -3.77
N THR A 299 -1.76 3.46 -4.66
CA THR A 299 -3.09 3.99 -4.93
C THR A 299 -4.00 3.79 -3.73
N ASN A 300 -4.78 4.80 -3.38
CA ASN A 300 -5.81 4.67 -2.37
C ASN A 300 -6.92 3.75 -2.86
N HIS A 301 -7.50 2.96 -1.96
CA HIS A 301 -8.63 2.06 -2.19
C HIS A 301 -8.54 1.32 -3.54
N HIS A 302 -7.35 0.72 -3.79
CA HIS A 302 -7.06 -0.05 -5.00
C HIS A 302 -7.43 0.67 -6.31
N ALA A 303 -7.38 1.99 -6.33
CA ALA A 303 -7.84 2.86 -7.42
C ALA A 303 -9.33 2.69 -7.78
N CYS A 304 -10.18 2.30 -6.85
CA CYS A 304 -11.63 2.27 -7.02
C CYS A 304 -12.21 3.65 -7.37
N GLY A 305 -13.43 3.66 -7.91
CA GLY A 305 -14.07 4.89 -8.39
C GLY A 305 -14.31 5.98 -7.35
N ASP A 306 -14.29 5.66 -6.06
CA ASP A 306 -14.43 6.57 -4.91
C ASP A 306 -13.10 7.08 -4.36
N ALA A 307 -11.98 6.73 -5.00
CA ALA A 307 -10.64 7.19 -4.66
C ALA A 307 -9.90 7.76 -5.88
N MET A 308 -8.63 8.08 -5.70
CA MET A 308 -7.78 8.68 -6.73
C MET A 308 -8.43 9.89 -7.40
N SER A 309 -8.95 10.81 -6.56
CA SER A 309 -9.49 12.09 -7.03
C SER A 309 -8.41 12.92 -7.72
N GLN A 310 -8.81 13.75 -8.70
CA GLN A 310 -7.85 14.64 -9.37
C GLN A 310 -7.10 15.52 -8.38
N GLY A 311 -7.80 16.08 -7.37
CA GLY A 311 -7.17 16.91 -6.35
C GLY A 311 -6.11 16.17 -5.53
N PHE A 312 -6.31 14.87 -5.22
CA PHE A 312 -5.29 14.04 -4.58
C PHE A 312 -4.09 13.81 -5.52
N ILE A 313 -4.35 13.39 -6.76
CA ILE A 313 -3.32 13.11 -7.76
C ILE A 313 -2.45 14.36 -8.01
N ASP A 314 -3.06 15.53 -8.16
CA ASP A 314 -2.35 16.80 -8.38
C ASP A 314 -1.51 17.20 -7.15
N ALA A 315 -2.03 16.96 -5.94
CA ALA A 315 -1.34 17.28 -4.71
C ALA A 315 -0.09 16.41 -4.48
N VAL A 316 -0.21 15.10 -4.69
CA VAL A 316 0.92 14.16 -4.48
C VAL A 316 1.86 14.12 -5.68
N GLY A 317 1.39 14.35 -6.91
CA GLY A 317 2.16 14.45 -8.14
C GLY A 317 3.20 13.35 -8.31
N ALA A 318 2.85 12.10 -8.01
CA ALA A 318 3.78 10.99 -8.00
C ALA A 318 4.28 10.62 -9.40
N LYS A 319 5.57 10.29 -9.51
CA LYS A 319 6.14 9.74 -10.76
C LYS A 319 5.68 8.32 -11.03
N VAL A 320 5.45 7.55 -9.97
CA VAL A 320 5.03 6.15 -10.04
C VAL A 320 3.86 5.93 -9.10
N TYR A 321 2.85 5.26 -9.61
CA TYR A 321 1.74 4.73 -8.82
C TYR A 321 1.78 3.20 -8.85
N VAL A 322 1.64 2.57 -7.68
CA VAL A 322 1.50 1.12 -7.57
C VAL A 322 0.10 0.80 -7.07
N ASN A 323 -0.60 -0.04 -7.79
CA ASN A 323 -1.97 -0.44 -7.49
C ASN A 323 -2.04 -1.93 -7.13
N ASN A 324 -2.41 -2.22 -5.89
CA ASN A 324 -2.69 -3.57 -5.42
C ASN A 324 -4.07 -4.01 -5.92
N VAL A 325 -4.12 -4.88 -6.91
CA VAL A 325 -5.35 -5.37 -7.54
C VAL A 325 -5.64 -6.78 -7.04
N TRP A 326 -6.76 -6.99 -6.36
CA TRP A 326 -7.25 -8.31 -5.94
C TRP A 326 -8.70 -8.57 -6.41
N CYS A 327 -9.35 -7.56 -6.97
CA CYS A 327 -10.67 -7.64 -7.60
C CYS A 327 -10.60 -7.05 -9.02
N PRO A 328 -11.27 -7.63 -10.02
CA PRO A 328 -11.15 -7.18 -11.41
C PRO A 328 -11.47 -5.69 -11.64
N SER A 329 -12.41 -5.11 -10.90
CA SER A 329 -12.80 -3.70 -11.03
C SER A 329 -11.74 -2.69 -10.58
N GLN A 330 -10.70 -3.12 -9.90
CA GLN A 330 -9.64 -2.28 -9.32
C GLN A 330 -8.56 -1.88 -10.34
N ALA A 331 -8.37 -2.64 -11.42
CA ALA A 331 -7.67 -2.14 -12.61
C ALA A 331 -8.65 -1.24 -13.37
N ASN A 332 -8.81 -0.01 -12.91
CA ASN A 332 -9.93 0.85 -13.23
C ASN A 332 -9.63 1.76 -14.43
N ALA A 333 -10.55 1.75 -15.42
CA ALA A 333 -10.40 2.50 -16.66
C ALA A 333 -10.69 4.00 -16.52
N ASP A 334 -11.24 4.44 -15.38
CA ASP A 334 -11.53 5.87 -15.14
C ASP A 334 -10.45 6.52 -14.27
N THR A 335 -9.89 5.80 -13.29
CA THR A 335 -8.87 6.33 -12.38
C THR A 335 -7.46 6.21 -12.95
N THR A 336 -7.14 5.11 -13.66
CA THR A 336 -5.81 4.90 -14.25
C THR A 336 -5.41 6.02 -15.22
N PRO A 337 -6.26 6.48 -16.17
CA PRO A 337 -5.90 7.59 -17.05
C PRO A 337 -5.57 8.89 -16.30
N ARG A 338 -6.30 9.21 -15.22
CA ARG A 338 -6.03 10.44 -14.44
C ARG A 338 -4.60 10.48 -13.91
N MET A 339 -4.09 9.35 -13.40
CA MET A 339 -2.72 9.23 -12.91
C MET A 339 -1.70 9.39 -14.04
N VAL A 340 -1.98 8.78 -15.20
CA VAL A 340 -1.10 8.86 -16.40
C VAL A 340 -1.10 10.27 -16.99
N ASP A 341 -2.27 10.89 -17.13
CA ASP A 341 -2.41 12.23 -17.69
C ASP A 341 -1.75 13.29 -16.77
N ALA A 342 -1.68 13.04 -15.49
CA ALA A 342 -0.90 13.83 -14.52
C ALA A 342 0.62 13.56 -14.59
N GLY A 343 1.10 12.73 -15.50
CA GLY A 343 2.51 12.43 -15.72
C GLY A 343 3.06 11.22 -14.95
N GLY A 344 2.21 10.48 -14.24
CA GLY A 344 2.61 9.28 -13.51
C GLY A 344 2.71 8.04 -14.40
N PHE A 345 3.50 7.06 -13.96
CA PHE A 345 3.54 5.72 -14.54
C PHE A 345 2.89 4.72 -13.58
N VAL A 346 1.97 3.88 -14.07
CA VAL A 346 1.14 3.01 -13.22
C VAL A 346 1.56 1.55 -13.35
N TYR A 347 1.81 0.91 -12.21
CA TYR A 347 2.00 -0.53 -12.07
C TYR A 347 0.79 -1.12 -11.35
N HIS A 348 0.11 -2.06 -12.01
CA HIS A 348 -0.92 -2.88 -11.38
C HIS A 348 -0.33 -4.22 -11.00
N THR A 349 -0.60 -4.73 -9.79
CA THR A 349 -0.17 -6.08 -9.39
C THR A 349 -0.89 -7.16 -10.18
N TYR A 350 -2.08 -6.85 -10.74
CA TYR A 350 -2.79 -7.70 -11.68
C TYR A 350 -3.55 -6.86 -12.72
N GLN A 351 -3.64 -7.40 -13.94
CA GLN A 351 -4.41 -6.77 -15.03
C GLN A 351 -5.42 -7.77 -15.61
N PRO A 352 -6.71 -7.62 -15.32
CA PRO A 352 -7.76 -8.46 -15.90
C PRO A 352 -7.77 -8.38 -17.43
N ALA A 353 -8.23 -9.45 -18.08
CA ALA A 353 -8.25 -9.54 -19.56
C ALA A 353 -9.02 -8.37 -20.22
N PHE A 354 -10.15 -7.96 -19.64
CA PHE A 354 -10.91 -6.83 -20.16
C PHE A 354 -10.11 -5.51 -20.10
N PHE A 355 -9.35 -5.28 -19.01
CA PHE A 355 -8.52 -4.08 -18.86
C PHE A 355 -7.37 -4.09 -19.88
N ARG A 356 -6.69 -5.23 -20.05
CA ARG A 356 -5.67 -5.38 -21.10
C ARG A 356 -6.24 -5.16 -22.51
N GLY A 357 -7.46 -5.63 -22.76
CA GLY A 357 -8.19 -5.34 -24.00
C GLY A 357 -8.48 -3.85 -24.17
N TYR A 358 -8.88 -3.19 -23.09
CA TYR A 358 -9.14 -1.75 -23.08
C TYR A 358 -7.88 -0.92 -23.35
N LEU A 359 -6.71 -1.33 -22.83
CA LEU A 359 -5.43 -0.64 -23.05
C LEU A 359 -5.03 -0.56 -24.54
N LYS A 360 -5.35 -1.57 -25.36
CA LYS A 360 -4.84 -1.74 -26.73
C LYS A 360 -4.98 -0.49 -27.62
N ASN A 361 -6.01 0.33 -27.42
CA ASN A 361 -6.34 1.46 -28.27
C ASN A 361 -6.37 2.80 -27.50
N ARG A 362 -5.67 2.91 -26.38
CA ARG A 362 -5.67 4.12 -25.53
C ARG A 362 -4.32 4.82 -25.55
N PRO A 363 -4.27 6.12 -25.88
CA PRO A 363 -3.00 6.86 -25.90
C PRO A 363 -2.26 6.85 -24.58
N TRP A 364 -2.98 6.86 -23.43
CA TRP A 364 -2.41 6.84 -22.11
C TRP A 364 -1.87 5.46 -21.67
N ALA A 365 -2.16 4.39 -22.43
CA ALA A 365 -1.66 3.03 -22.10
C ALA A 365 -0.12 2.96 -22.06
N LYS A 366 0.59 3.86 -22.72
CA LYS A 366 2.06 4.00 -22.62
C LYS A 366 2.55 4.34 -21.22
N GLY A 367 1.68 4.90 -20.35
CA GLY A 367 1.94 5.18 -18.94
C GLY A 367 1.57 4.05 -18.00
N VAL A 368 1.26 2.85 -18.50
CA VAL A 368 0.92 1.67 -17.72
C VAL A 368 1.92 0.55 -18.01
N SER A 369 2.37 -0.16 -16.97
CA SER A 369 3.22 -1.34 -17.14
C SER A 369 2.50 -2.40 -17.97
N LYS A 370 3.22 -3.06 -18.87
CA LYS A 370 2.69 -4.20 -19.64
C LYS A 370 2.67 -5.48 -18.80
N GLU A 371 3.68 -5.63 -17.96
CA GLU A 371 3.83 -6.77 -17.06
C GLU A 371 3.15 -6.48 -15.72
N PHE A 372 2.68 -7.54 -15.07
CA PHE A 372 2.03 -7.51 -13.77
C PHE A 372 2.43 -8.76 -12.95
N GLY A 373 2.31 -8.65 -11.65
CA GLY A 373 2.74 -9.66 -10.66
C GLY A 373 3.09 -8.96 -9.35
N HIS A 374 4.06 -9.47 -8.60
CA HIS A 374 4.57 -8.71 -7.47
C HIS A 374 5.32 -7.48 -8.00
N VAL A 375 5.14 -6.33 -7.35
CA VAL A 375 5.86 -5.09 -7.70
C VAL A 375 6.82 -4.77 -6.57
N VAL A 376 8.08 -4.51 -6.90
CA VAL A 376 9.10 -4.11 -5.91
C VAL A 376 9.69 -2.78 -6.33
N VAL A 377 9.62 -1.80 -5.43
CA VAL A 377 10.32 -0.52 -5.57
C VAL A 377 11.58 -0.60 -4.71
N ARG A 378 12.75 -0.65 -5.33
CA ARG A 378 14.05 -0.64 -4.66
C ARG A 378 14.73 0.69 -4.85
N VAL A 379 14.94 1.39 -3.75
CA VAL A 379 15.61 2.69 -3.72
C VAL A 379 17.09 2.48 -3.42
N ALA A 380 17.94 3.09 -4.24
CA ALA A 380 19.39 3.06 -4.03
C ALA A 380 19.79 3.79 -2.74
N PRO A 381 20.92 3.42 -2.14
CA PRO A 381 21.44 4.13 -0.97
C PRO A 381 21.51 5.63 -1.19
N GLY A 382 20.95 6.41 -0.22
CA GLY A 382 20.87 7.88 -0.32
C GLY A 382 19.61 8.42 -0.99
N GLY A 383 18.79 7.58 -1.67
CA GLY A 383 17.48 7.98 -2.15
C GLY A 383 17.44 8.77 -3.47
N GLU A 384 18.54 8.88 -4.21
CA GLU A 384 18.60 9.66 -5.46
C GLU A 384 17.92 8.94 -6.63
N THR A 385 18.07 7.63 -6.72
CA THR A 385 17.51 6.79 -7.78
C THR A 385 16.78 5.59 -7.19
N PHE A 386 15.87 5.04 -7.97
CA PHE A 386 15.18 3.81 -7.60
C PHE A 386 14.82 2.98 -8.84
N LYS A 387 14.67 1.69 -8.63
CA LYS A 387 14.19 0.75 -9.64
C LYS A 387 12.84 0.20 -9.26
N VAL A 388 12.00 -0.02 -10.25
CA VAL A 388 10.76 -0.77 -10.11
C VAL A 388 10.92 -2.09 -10.85
N PHE A 389 10.75 -3.18 -10.13
CA PHE A 389 10.71 -4.53 -10.66
C PHE A 389 9.28 -5.05 -10.67
N VAL A 390 8.91 -5.73 -11.74
CA VAL A 390 7.71 -6.57 -11.76
C VAL A 390 8.19 -8.01 -11.76
N LEU A 391 7.73 -8.79 -10.79
CA LEU A 391 8.13 -10.18 -10.63
C LEU A 391 6.96 -11.10 -10.95
N THR A 392 7.24 -12.32 -11.41
CA THR A 392 6.19 -13.33 -11.56
C THR A 392 5.50 -13.59 -10.23
N ALA A 393 4.17 -13.75 -10.28
CA ALA A 393 3.38 -14.26 -9.17
C ALA A 393 2.87 -15.68 -9.45
N GLU A 394 3.16 -16.25 -10.62
CA GLU A 394 2.71 -17.58 -11.03
C GLU A 394 3.46 -18.70 -10.31
N ASP A 395 4.64 -18.37 -9.80
CA ASP A 395 5.50 -19.28 -9.05
C ASP A 395 6.29 -18.50 -7.99
N GLU A 396 7.12 -19.22 -7.24
CA GLU A 396 7.94 -18.65 -6.16
C GLU A 396 9.39 -18.33 -6.60
N SER A 397 9.66 -18.27 -7.91
CA SER A 397 11.03 -18.10 -8.45
C SER A 397 11.60 -16.70 -8.25
N MET A 398 10.77 -15.69 -7.99
CA MET A 398 11.15 -14.27 -7.93
C MET A 398 11.71 -13.75 -9.26
N ARG A 399 11.34 -14.39 -10.37
CA ARG A 399 11.80 -14.04 -11.72
C ARG A 399 11.31 -12.65 -12.12
N ILE A 400 12.23 -11.84 -12.66
CA ILE A 400 11.96 -10.48 -13.12
C ILE A 400 11.29 -10.54 -14.49
N LEU A 401 10.07 -10.04 -14.60
CA LEU A 401 9.32 -9.85 -15.83
C LEU A 401 9.63 -8.50 -16.49
N ALA A 402 9.81 -7.46 -15.67
CA ALA A 402 10.18 -6.12 -16.12
C ALA A 402 11.00 -5.40 -15.06
N GLU A 403 11.88 -4.50 -15.52
CA GLU A 403 12.67 -3.60 -14.68
C GLU A 403 12.70 -2.21 -15.32
N ARG A 404 12.57 -1.17 -14.50
CA ARG A 404 12.71 0.21 -14.94
C ARG A 404 13.33 1.07 -13.86
N GLU A 405 14.30 1.92 -14.26
CA GLU A 405 14.97 2.85 -13.37
C GLU A 405 14.39 4.25 -13.47
N TYR A 406 14.40 4.96 -12.34
CA TYR A 406 13.86 6.30 -12.16
C TYR A 406 14.79 7.14 -11.28
N THR A 407 14.70 8.46 -11.41
CA THR A 407 15.24 9.42 -10.44
C THR A 407 14.17 9.87 -9.48
N SER A 408 14.50 10.06 -8.21
CA SER A 408 13.62 10.66 -7.20
C SER A 408 13.31 12.14 -7.50
N ILE A 409 12.27 12.71 -6.88
CA ILE A 409 11.85 14.10 -7.09
C ILE A 409 12.41 15.03 -6.02
#